data_ddd8e137de12acb512117ca49910b7c4
#
_entry.id   ddd8e137de12acb512117ca49910b7c4
#
_cell.length_a   1.000
_cell.length_b   1.000
_cell.length_c   1.000
_cell.angle_alpha   90.00
_cell.angle_beta   90.00
_cell.angle_gamma   90.00
#
_symmetry.space_group_name_H-M   'P 1'
#
loop_
_entity.id
_entity.type
_entity.pdbx_description
1 polymer ?
#
loop_
_entity_poly.entity_id
_entity_poly.type
_entity_poly.pdbx_seq_one_letter_code
_entity_poly.pdbx_strand_id
1 'polypeptide(L)'
;MAVTKDEILEYLDSATIPEVMDLVHAIEDKYGVSAAAAAPEVEEKTNFDVELTSFGANKIAVIKVVRKLTGLGLKEAKDAVEKAPNVILEGATKDDADAAKKELEEAGAEVTLK
;
A
#
# COMPACT_ATOMS: atom_id res chain seq x y z
N MET A 1 43.39 2.99 5.59
CA MET A 1 43.26 1.53 5.72
C MET A 1 41.83 1.14 5.37
N ALA A 2 41.67 0.34 4.37
CA ALA A 2 40.36 -0.16 4.00
C ALA A 2 40.03 -1.42 4.80
N VAL A 3 38.99 -1.40 5.58
CA VAL A 3 38.45 -2.57 6.25
C VAL A 3 37.74 -3.41 5.21
N THR A 4 38.03 -4.69 5.14
CA THR A 4 37.38 -5.58 4.18
C THR A 4 35.98 -5.97 4.65
N LYS A 5 35.17 -6.45 3.71
CA LYS A 5 33.84 -6.96 4.00
C LYS A 5 33.88 -8.11 5.03
N ASP A 6 34.87 -8.98 4.91
CA ASP A 6 35.04 -10.12 5.81
C ASP A 6 35.38 -9.68 7.24
N GLU A 7 36.22 -8.68 7.42
CA GLU A 7 36.53 -8.09 8.73
C GLU A 7 35.30 -7.45 9.39
N ILE A 8 34.43 -6.84 8.59
CA ILE A 8 33.16 -6.29 9.09
C ILE A 8 32.23 -7.42 9.54
N LEU A 9 32.14 -8.50 8.80
CA LEU A 9 31.32 -9.66 9.16
C LEU A 9 31.82 -10.34 10.43
N GLU A 10 33.15 -10.49 10.60
CA GLU A 10 33.72 -11.01 11.85
C GLU A 10 33.42 -10.11 13.04
N TYR A 11 33.45 -8.81 12.85
CA TYR A 11 33.04 -7.86 13.90
C TYR A 11 31.57 -8.04 14.28
N LEU A 12 30.68 -8.20 13.29
CA LEU A 12 29.27 -8.42 13.51
C LEU A 12 28.97 -9.73 14.25
N ASP A 13 29.75 -10.79 13.97
CA ASP A 13 29.59 -12.08 14.65
C ASP A 13 29.96 -12.00 16.16
N SER A 14 30.89 -11.14 16.50
CA SER A 14 31.34 -10.93 17.88
C SER A 14 30.62 -9.79 18.61
N ALA A 15 29.95 -8.92 17.87
CA ALA A 15 29.25 -7.76 18.41
C ALA A 15 27.94 -8.14 19.11
N THR A 16 27.60 -7.38 20.14
CA THR A 16 26.29 -7.48 20.78
C THR A 16 25.22 -6.78 19.95
N ILE A 17 23.95 -7.10 20.19
CA ILE A 17 22.81 -6.48 19.47
C ILE A 17 22.83 -4.95 19.58
N PRO A 18 23.05 -4.31 20.74
CA PRO A 18 23.18 -2.86 20.83
C PRO A 18 24.31 -2.29 19.97
N GLU A 19 25.45 -2.94 19.92
CA GLU A 19 26.60 -2.51 19.09
C GLU A 19 26.28 -2.59 17.60
N VAL A 20 25.59 -3.65 17.19
CA VAL A 20 25.12 -3.79 15.79
C VAL A 20 24.11 -2.70 15.45
N MET A 21 23.20 -2.37 16.34
CA MET A 21 22.22 -1.30 16.14
C MET A 21 22.90 0.07 16.02
N ASP A 22 23.89 0.35 16.85
CA ASP A 22 24.69 1.58 16.76
C ASP A 22 25.42 1.67 15.41
N LEU A 23 25.95 0.55 14.92
CA LEU A 23 26.58 0.49 13.62
C LEU A 23 25.57 0.73 12.48
N VAL A 24 24.38 0.16 12.58
CA VAL A 24 23.28 0.38 11.62
C VAL A 24 22.90 1.86 11.58
N HIS A 25 22.71 2.50 12.72
CA HIS A 25 22.41 3.93 12.80
C HIS A 25 23.53 4.79 12.22
N ALA A 26 24.79 4.45 12.49
CA ALA A 26 25.92 5.14 11.90
C ALA A 26 25.99 5.01 10.37
N ILE A 27 25.61 3.87 9.83
CA ILE A 27 25.52 3.65 8.39
C ILE A 27 24.36 4.44 7.80
N GLU A 28 23.20 4.42 8.42
CA GLU A 28 22.03 5.19 8.02
C GLU A 28 22.33 6.68 7.94
N ASP A 29 22.97 7.24 8.99
CA ASP A 29 23.37 8.64 9.04
C ASP A 29 24.41 8.99 7.97
N LYS A 30 25.35 8.08 7.73
CA LYS A 30 26.42 8.30 6.76
C LYS A 30 25.92 8.34 5.32
N TYR A 31 24.96 7.49 4.98
CA TYR A 31 24.45 7.35 3.62
C TYR A 31 23.07 7.98 3.42
N GLY A 32 22.47 8.50 4.46
CA GLY A 32 21.14 9.13 4.41
C GLY A 32 20.02 8.16 4.06
N VAL A 33 20.17 6.90 4.43
CA VAL A 33 19.21 5.83 4.19
C VAL A 33 18.74 5.22 5.50
N SER A 34 17.57 4.60 5.50
CA SER A 34 17.05 3.86 6.64
C SER A 34 16.93 2.38 6.29
N ALA A 35 17.61 1.53 7.02
CA ALA A 35 17.54 0.09 6.82
C ALA A 35 16.16 -0.48 7.15
N ALA A 36 15.48 0.10 8.14
CA ALA A 36 14.13 -0.28 8.52
C ALA A 36 13.08 0.09 7.46
N ALA A 37 13.29 1.23 6.76
CA ALA A 37 12.45 1.67 5.67
C ALA A 37 12.72 0.93 4.35
N ALA A 38 13.96 0.53 4.10
CA ALA A 38 14.35 -0.15 2.86
C ALA A 38 13.70 -1.52 2.67
N ALA A 39 13.52 -2.29 3.73
CA ALA A 39 12.96 -3.64 3.66
C ALA A 39 11.44 -3.66 3.43
N PRO A 40 10.61 -2.93 4.20
CA PRO A 40 9.16 -2.89 3.96
C PRO A 40 8.74 -1.98 2.79
N GLU A 41 9.53 -0.97 2.43
CA GLU A 41 9.19 -0.07 1.33
C GLU A 41 9.40 -0.69 -0.04
N VAL A 42 10.35 -1.57 -0.19
CA VAL A 42 10.53 -2.36 -1.40
C VAL A 42 9.31 -3.26 -1.62
N GLU A 43 8.66 -3.62 -0.54
CA GLU A 43 7.39 -4.29 -0.50
C GLU A 43 6.24 -3.32 -0.22
N GLU A 44 6.38 -2.03 -0.52
CA GLU A 44 5.21 -1.15 -0.56
C GLU A 44 4.11 -1.95 -1.20
N LYS A 45 3.02 -2.14 -0.46
CA LYS A 45 1.87 -2.86 -0.97
C LYS A 45 1.59 -2.33 -2.36
N THR A 46 2.11 -3.01 -3.36
CA THR A 46 1.78 -2.73 -4.75
C THR A 46 0.36 -3.16 -5.06
N ASN A 47 -0.25 -3.90 -4.12
CA ASN A 47 -1.60 -4.39 -4.22
C ASN A 47 -2.44 -3.78 -3.10
N PHE A 48 -3.36 -2.93 -3.48
CA PHE A 48 -4.35 -2.33 -2.60
C PHE A 48 -5.73 -2.87 -2.94
N ASP A 49 -6.51 -3.13 -1.91
CA ASP A 49 -7.90 -3.47 -2.07
C ASP A 49 -8.75 -2.20 -1.87
N VAL A 50 -9.60 -1.91 -2.81
CA VAL A 50 -10.53 -0.78 -2.74
C VAL A 50 -11.84 -1.28 -2.15
N GLU A 51 -12.11 -0.92 -0.90
CA GLU A 51 -13.35 -1.24 -0.22
C GLU A 51 -14.31 -0.06 -0.30
N LEU A 52 -15.48 -0.31 -0.84
CA LEU A 52 -16.58 0.64 -0.81
C LEU A 52 -17.28 0.53 0.54
N THR A 53 -17.10 1.52 1.38
CA THR A 53 -17.70 1.56 2.72
C THR A 53 -19.16 2.00 2.67
N SER A 54 -19.44 2.98 1.80
CA SER A 54 -20.80 3.50 1.59
C SER A 54 -20.93 4.09 0.19
N PHE A 55 -22.07 3.91 -0.42
CA PHE A 55 -22.36 4.51 -1.73
C PHE A 55 -22.91 5.96 -1.62
N GLY A 56 -23.12 6.47 -0.41
CA GLY A 56 -23.61 7.83 -0.19
C GLY A 56 -24.98 8.11 -0.81
N ALA A 57 -25.18 9.36 -1.23
CA ALA A 57 -26.45 9.81 -1.80
C ALA A 57 -26.61 9.47 -3.31
N ASN A 58 -25.52 9.21 -4.03
CA ASN A 58 -25.51 9.03 -5.48
C ASN A 58 -25.19 7.59 -5.89
N LYS A 59 -26.02 6.66 -5.50
CA LYS A 59 -25.87 5.23 -5.84
C LYS A 59 -25.63 4.98 -7.33
N ILE A 60 -26.38 5.64 -8.20
CA ILE A 60 -26.28 5.46 -9.65
C ILE A 60 -24.90 5.90 -10.19
N ALA A 61 -24.39 7.03 -9.68
CA ALA A 61 -23.06 7.51 -10.05
C ALA A 61 -21.98 6.53 -9.61
N VAL A 62 -22.09 6.03 -8.37
CA VAL A 62 -21.15 5.03 -7.82
C VAL A 62 -21.19 3.73 -8.62
N ILE A 63 -22.36 3.24 -9.00
CA ILE A 63 -22.49 2.05 -9.85
C ILE A 63 -21.80 2.23 -11.20
N LYS A 64 -21.92 3.39 -11.81
CA LYS A 64 -21.23 3.70 -13.08
C LYS A 64 -19.71 3.68 -12.92
N VAL A 65 -19.20 4.26 -11.85
CA VAL A 65 -17.75 4.27 -11.55
C VAL A 65 -17.26 2.87 -11.28
N VAL A 66 -17.93 2.11 -10.42
CA VAL A 66 -17.59 0.72 -10.13
C VAL A 66 -17.55 -0.12 -11.43
N ARG A 67 -18.54 0.04 -12.28
CA ARG A 67 -18.58 -0.64 -13.58
C ARG A 67 -17.39 -0.27 -14.46
N LYS A 68 -17.02 0.99 -14.50
CA LYS A 68 -15.88 1.49 -15.26
C LYS A 68 -14.57 0.90 -14.76
N LEU A 69 -14.39 0.85 -13.45
CA LEU A 69 -13.15 0.39 -12.81
C LEU A 69 -12.99 -1.14 -12.85
N THR A 70 -14.07 -1.86 -12.63
CA THR A 70 -14.04 -3.33 -12.52
C THR A 70 -14.38 -4.05 -13.83
N GLY A 71 -15.00 -3.37 -14.77
CA GLY A 71 -15.50 -3.99 -15.99
C GLY A 71 -16.69 -4.94 -15.77
N LEU A 72 -17.30 -4.92 -14.60
CA LEU A 72 -18.46 -5.77 -14.27
C LEU A 72 -19.71 -5.37 -15.03
N GLY A 73 -20.65 -6.30 -15.14
CA GLY A 73 -21.98 -6.01 -15.68
C GLY A 73 -22.77 -5.06 -14.78
N LEU A 74 -23.81 -4.43 -15.33
CA LEU A 74 -24.64 -3.49 -14.59
C LEU A 74 -25.26 -4.10 -13.32
N LYS A 75 -25.71 -5.34 -13.40
CA LYS A 75 -26.28 -6.06 -12.25
C LYS A 75 -25.22 -6.34 -11.17
N GLU A 76 -24.06 -6.80 -11.59
CA GLU A 76 -22.93 -7.13 -10.70
C GLU A 76 -22.41 -5.88 -10.01
N ALA A 77 -22.23 -4.78 -10.75
CA ALA A 77 -21.83 -3.50 -10.17
C ALA A 77 -22.86 -2.97 -9.19
N LYS A 78 -24.14 -3.10 -9.50
CA LYS A 78 -25.23 -2.73 -8.61
C LYS A 78 -25.19 -3.56 -7.32
N ASP A 79 -25.09 -4.88 -7.46
CA ASP A 79 -25.02 -5.80 -6.30
C ASP A 79 -23.80 -5.51 -5.43
N ALA A 80 -22.66 -5.21 -6.02
CA ALA A 80 -21.44 -4.87 -5.30
C ALA A 80 -21.61 -3.58 -4.48
N VAL A 81 -22.28 -2.58 -5.04
CA VAL A 81 -22.55 -1.30 -4.37
C VAL A 81 -23.62 -1.47 -3.26
N GLU A 82 -24.66 -2.25 -3.53
CA GLU A 82 -25.73 -2.51 -2.54
C GLU A 82 -25.27 -3.35 -1.35
N LYS A 83 -24.24 -4.16 -1.54
CA LYS A 83 -23.62 -4.96 -0.48
C LYS A 83 -22.60 -4.18 0.36
N ALA A 84 -22.49 -2.89 0.21
CA ALA A 84 -21.56 -2.09 1.02
C ALA A 84 -21.74 -2.34 2.53
N PRO A 85 -20.67 -2.48 3.32
CA PRO A 85 -19.26 -2.41 2.90
C PRO A 85 -18.82 -3.65 2.11
N ASN A 86 -18.18 -3.44 0.96
CA ASN A 86 -17.72 -4.52 0.09
C ASN A 86 -16.46 -4.11 -0.67
N VAL A 87 -15.54 -5.05 -0.85
CA VAL A 87 -14.35 -4.84 -1.68
C VAL A 87 -14.77 -4.91 -3.15
N ILE A 88 -14.53 -3.83 -3.87
CA ILE A 88 -14.91 -3.71 -5.29
C ILE A 88 -13.73 -3.93 -6.24
N LEU A 89 -12.53 -3.70 -5.76
CA LEU A 89 -11.31 -3.87 -6.53
C LEU A 89 -10.24 -4.50 -5.64
N GLU A 90 -9.72 -5.64 -6.06
CA GLU A 90 -8.66 -6.35 -5.34
C GLU A 90 -7.37 -6.35 -6.17
N GLY A 91 -6.24 -6.24 -5.47
CA GLY A 91 -4.95 -6.32 -6.14
C GLY A 91 -4.64 -5.16 -7.07
N ALA A 92 -5.24 -3.99 -6.84
CA ALA A 92 -4.95 -2.78 -7.60
C ALA A 92 -3.59 -2.20 -7.23
N THR A 93 -2.93 -1.57 -8.20
CA THR A 93 -1.74 -0.79 -7.92
C THR A 93 -2.10 0.43 -7.09
N LYS A 94 -1.11 1.05 -6.45
CA LYS A 94 -1.34 2.28 -5.67
C LYS A 94 -2.01 3.37 -6.52
N ASP A 95 -1.52 3.58 -7.72
CA ASP A 95 -2.06 4.58 -8.65
C ASP A 95 -3.50 4.27 -9.04
N ASP A 96 -3.81 3.01 -9.35
CA ASP A 96 -5.15 2.57 -9.70
C ASP A 96 -6.11 2.65 -8.49
N ALA A 97 -5.63 2.27 -7.32
CA ALA A 97 -6.41 2.35 -6.09
C ALA A 97 -6.73 3.81 -5.70
N ASP A 98 -5.76 4.71 -5.81
CA ASP A 98 -5.96 6.13 -5.57
C ASP A 98 -6.90 6.77 -6.59
N ALA A 99 -6.77 6.40 -7.86
CA ALA A 99 -7.67 6.85 -8.93
C ALA A 99 -9.10 6.35 -8.68
N ALA A 100 -9.26 5.08 -8.34
CA ALA A 100 -10.55 4.49 -8.01
C ALA A 100 -11.20 5.16 -6.80
N LYS A 101 -10.44 5.38 -5.75
CA LYS A 101 -10.89 6.11 -4.56
C LYS A 101 -11.40 7.49 -4.92
N LYS A 102 -10.61 8.24 -5.67
CA LYS A 102 -10.94 9.61 -6.07
C LYS A 102 -12.22 9.67 -6.93
N GLU A 103 -12.34 8.82 -7.93
CA GLU A 103 -13.54 8.75 -8.77
C GLU A 103 -14.80 8.38 -7.97
N LEU A 104 -14.65 7.48 -7.00
CA LEU A 104 -15.76 7.07 -6.12
C LEU A 104 -16.15 8.16 -5.13
N GLU A 105 -15.19 8.85 -4.56
CA GLU A 105 -15.45 9.99 -3.66
C GLU A 105 -16.11 11.16 -4.43
N GLU A 106 -15.70 11.42 -5.68
CA GLU A 106 -16.36 12.39 -6.55
C GLU A 106 -17.80 11.99 -6.87
N ALA A 107 -18.09 10.71 -6.92
CA ALA A 107 -19.46 10.20 -7.06
C ALA A 107 -20.28 10.26 -5.75
N GLY A 108 -19.66 10.64 -4.65
CA GLY A 108 -20.29 10.75 -3.34
C GLY A 108 -20.20 9.49 -2.48
N ALA A 109 -19.38 8.53 -2.87
CA ALA A 109 -19.14 7.31 -2.11
C ALA A 109 -18.03 7.49 -1.06
N GLU A 110 -18.09 6.69 -0.04
CA GLU A 110 -17.04 6.57 0.96
C GLU A 110 -16.22 5.31 0.69
N VAL A 111 -14.92 5.47 0.55
CA VAL A 111 -14.00 4.41 0.13
C VAL A 111 -12.81 4.31 1.08
N THR A 112 -12.43 3.09 1.38
CA THR A 112 -11.26 2.78 2.19
C THR A 112 -10.29 1.91 1.39
N LEU A 113 -9.01 2.24 1.42
CA LEU A 113 -7.94 1.42 0.86
C LEU A 113 -7.39 0.48 1.94
N LYS A 114 -7.26 -0.78 1.59
CA LYS A 114 -6.71 -1.80 2.50
C LYS A 114 -5.42 -2.42 2.00
#